data_91a2b323a51ae1dfff806e0973b52e98
#
_entry.id   91a2b323a51ae1dfff806e0973b52e98
#
_cell.length_a   1.000
_cell.length_b   1.000
_cell.length_c   1.000
_cell.angle_alpha   90.00
_cell.angle_beta   90.00
_cell.angle_gamma   90.00
#
_symmetry.space_group_name_H-M   'P 1'
#
loop_
_entity.id
_entity.type
_entity.pdbx_description
1 polymer ?
#
loop_
_entity_poly.entity_id
_entity_poly.type
_entity_poly.pdbx_seq_one_letter_code
_entity_poly.pdbx_strand_id
1 'polypeptide(L)'
;MADNWRSKIITGGDVRAPNRAMLRAVDFGDGDFEKPIIGVANGHSNMNPCNAGIQPLVDRAMESIREANGMPQVFGVPTVTDGIGMGTDGMKYSLVSREVIADAIETSVNGQMMDGVLVVGACDKNMPAGMMAIARMNVPAIYVYGGTIKPGNWKGEDLTIASAYEAVGAYSAGKISQEDFVGIEKNACPTFGACGGMFTACLLYTSPSPRD
;
A
#
# COMPACT_ATOMS: atom_id res chain seq x y z
N MET A 1 -17.87 -2.69 27.37
CA MET A 1 -17.42 -3.72 26.41
C MET A 1 -15.90 -3.58 26.32
N ALA A 2 -15.26 -3.84 27.40
CA ALA A 2 -13.81 -3.92 27.43
C ALA A 2 -13.47 -5.40 27.47
N ASP A 3 -12.34 -5.75 26.91
CA ASP A 3 -11.41 -6.73 27.45
C ASP A 3 -11.26 -8.06 26.72
N ASN A 4 -11.61 -8.14 25.46
CA ASN A 4 -11.24 -9.32 24.68
C ASN A 4 -10.34 -8.99 23.50
N TRP A 5 -9.46 -7.99 23.69
CA TRP A 5 -8.44 -7.69 22.67
C TRP A 5 -7.42 -8.82 22.62
N ARG A 6 -7.10 -9.27 21.42
CA ARG A 6 -6.11 -10.30 21.17
C ARG A 6 -4.72 -9.87 21.71
N SER A 7 -4.40 -8.58 21.63
CA SER A 7 -3.18 -7.98 22.16
C SER A 7 -3.00 -8.14 23.67
N LYS A 8 -4.05 -8.43 24.45
CA LYS A 8 -3.94 -8.71 25.88
C LYS A 8 -3.05 -9.93 26.20
N ILE A 9 -2.88 -10.83 25.23
CA ILE A 9 -1.94 -11.95 25.36
C ILE A 9 -0.49 -11.46 25.55
N ILE A 10 -0.14 -10.30 24.99
CA ILE A 10 1.21 -9.71 25.08
C ILE A 10 1.29 -8.53 26.05
N THR A 11 0.19 -7.94 26.47
CA THR A 11 0.19 -6.76 27.37
C THR A 11 -0.28 -7.08 28.79
N GLY A 12 -1.05 -8.14 29.01
CA GLY A 12 -1.72 -8.43 30.28
C GLY A 12 -0.89 -9.24 31.27
N GLY A 13 -1.08 -8.99 32.57
CA GLY A 13 -0.48 -9.74 33.67
C GLY A 13 1.03 -9.50 33.87
N ASP A 14 1.55 -9.96 35.01
CA ASP A 14 2.93 -9.70 35.44
C ASP A 14 3.95 -10.41 34.56
N VAL A 15 3.63 -11.60 34.07
CA VAL A 15 4.51 -12.40 33.20
C VAL A 15 4.81 -11.70 31.86
N ARG A 16 4.02 -10.68 31.48
CA ARG A 16 4.20 -9.86 30.26
C ARG A 16 4.97 -8.55 30.52
N ALA A 17 5.58 -8.37 31.67
CA ALA A 17 6.43 -7.22 31.93
C ALA A 17 7.56 -7.04 30.89
N PRO A 18 8.26 -8.08 30.41
CA PRO A 18 9.26 -7.91 29.34
C PRO A 18 8.64 -7.41 28.01
N ASN A 19 7.45 -7.90 27.66
CA ASN A 19 6.73 -7.45 26.47
C ASN A 19 6.39 -5.95 26.57
N ARG A 20 5.83 -5.54 27.70
CA ARG A 20 5.51 -4.11 27.96
C ARG A 20 6.76 -3.25 27.97
N ALA A 21 7.87 -3.73 28.50
CA ALA A 21 9.14 -3.01 28.46
C ALA A 21 9.58 -2.70 27.03
N MET A 22 9.45 -3.65 26.10
CA MET A 22 9.72 -3.45 24.67
C MET A 22 8.75 -2.45 24.05
N LEU A 23 7.45 -2.57 24.37
CA LEU A 23 6.43 -1.64 23.85
C LEU A 23 6.63 -0.20 24.35
N ARG A 24 7.10 -0.01 25.61
CA ARG A 24 7.46 1.31 26.12
C ARG A 24 8.57 1.99 25.32
N ALA A 25 9.51 1.23 24.80
CA ALA A 25 10.58 1.76 23.96
C ALA A 25 10.09 2.28 22.59
N VAL A 26 8.85 1.98 22.23
CA VAL A 26 8.15 2.48 21.04
C VAL A 26 6.89 3.26 21.41
N ASP A 27 7.02 4.09 22.46
CA ASP A 27 6.09 5.13 22.90
C ASP A 27 4.76 4.64 23.51
N PHE A 28 4.68 3.41 24.06
CA PHE A 28 3.53 3.00 24.86
C PHE A 28 3.63 3.53 26.30
N GLY A 29 2.65 4.32 26.73
CA GLY A 29 2.45 4.73 28.10
C GLY A 29 1.61 3.73 28.91
N ASP A 30 1.40 4.01 30.22
CA ASP A 30 0.70 3.11 31.12
C ASP A 30 -0.74 2.82 30.68
N GLY A 31 -1.46 3.82 30.20
CA GLY A 31 -2.85 3.68 29.74
C GLY A 31 -3.00 3.01 28.38
N ASP A 32 -1.91 2.86 27.62
CA ASP A 32 -1.97 2.35 26.26
C ASP A 32 -2.08 0.84 26.20
N PHE A 33 -1.67 0.13 27.26
CA PHE A 33 -1.81 -1.31 27.37
C PHE A 33 -3.27 -1.78 27.51
N GLU A 34 -4.20 -0.85 27.75
CA GLU A 34 -5.64 -1.13 27.79
C GLU A 34 -6.35 -0.85 26.47
N LYS A 35 -5.63 -0.33 25.46
CA LYS A 35 -6.17 0.00 24.13
C LYS A 35 -5.93 -1.14 23.13
N PRO A 36 -6.77 -1.27 22.09
CA PRO A 36 -6.49 -2.18 21.00
C PRO A 36 -5.25 -1.73 20.22
N ILE A 37 -4.41 -2.66 19.82
CA ILE A 37 -3.24 -2.43 18.97
C ILE A 37 -3.65 -2.63 17.51
N ILE A 38 -3.54 -1.57 16.71
CA ILE A 38 -3.92 -1.56 15.30
C ILE A 38 -2.69 -1.45 14.43
N GLY A 39 -2.44 -2.45 13.61
CA GLY A 39 -1.38 -2.42 12.62
C GLY A 39 -1.69 -1.43 11.49
N VAL A 40 -0.70 -0.71 11.02
CA VAL A 40 -0.78 0.13 9.81
C VAL A 40 0.25 -0.38 8.83
N ALA A 41 -0.18 -1.19 7.87
CA ALA A 41 0.67 -1.70 6.80
C ALA A 41 0.90 -0.59 5.78
N ASN A 42 2.12 -0.07 5.74
CA ASN A 42 2.51 1.08 4.94
C ASN A 42 3.22 0.64 3.66
N GLY A 43 2.55 0.81 2.52
CA GLY A 43 3.12 0.57 1.20
C GLY A 43 3.93 1.73 0.62
N HIS A 44 4.18 2.80 1.38
CA HIS A 44 4.93 3.96 0.89
C HIS A 44 6.34 3.57 0.40
N SER A 45 6.72 4.14 -0.73
CA SER A 45 8.07 4.03 -1.29
C SER A 45 8.30 5.12 -2.33
N ASN A 46 9.49 5.66 -2.40
CA ASN A 46 9.92 6.55 -3.49
C ASN A 46 10.48 5.81 -4.71
N MET A 47 10.45 4.47 -4.73
CA MET A 47 10.93 3.65 -5.84
C MET A 47 10.02 3.71 -7.07
N ASN A 48 8.75 4.08 -6.87
CA ASN A 48 7.80 4.21 -7.97
C ASN A 48 6.71 5.25 -7.64
N PRO A 49 6.09 5.87 -8.64
CA PRO A 49 5.07 6.90 -8.43
C PRO A 49 3.79 6.35 -7.79
N CYS A 50 3.49 5.06 -7.95
CA CYS A 50 2.22 4.50 -7.48
C CYS A 50 2.05 4.67 -5.96
N ASN A 51 3.12 4.50 -5.19
CA ASN A 51 3.11 4.55 -3.74
C ASN A 51 3.86 5.75 -3.14
N ALA A 52 4.50 6.60 -3.97
CA ALA A 52 5.31 7.70 -3.46
C ALA A 52 4.49 8.78 -2.71
N GLY A 53 3.23 8.92 -3.04
CA GLY A 53 2.34 9.95 -2.46
C GLY A 53 1.49 9.50 -1.28
N ILE A 54 1.61 8.26 -0.77
CA ILE A 54 0.67 7.73 0.23
C ILE A 54 1.07 7.98 1.69
N GLN A 55 2.27 8.46 1.97
CA GLN A 55 2.72 8.69 3.35
C GLN A 55 1.76 9.60 4.16
N PRO A 56 1.22 10.71 3.62
CA PRO A 56 0.24 11.52 4.36
C PRO A 56 -1.03 10.78 4.76
N LEU A 57 -1.45 9.77 3.97
CA LEU A 57 -2.59 8.92 4.33
C LEU A 57 -2.26 8.01 5.52
N VAL A 58 -1.04 7.48 5.55
CA VAL A 58 -0.54 6.66 6.66
C VAL A 58 -0.45 7.50 7.94
N ASP A 59 0.11 8.71 7.86
CA ASP A 59 0.23 9.62 9.00
C ASP A 59 -1.16 9.96 9.56
N ARG A 60 -2.11 10.32 8.69
CA ARG A 60 -3.50 10.60 9.10
C ARG A 60 -4.20 9.38 9.69
N ALA A 61 -3.95 8.19 9.14
CA ALA A 61 -4.49 6.95 9.69
C ALA A 61 -4.00 6.70 11.12
N MET A 62 -2.71 6.90 11.37
CA MET A 62 -2.13 6.75 12.72
C MET A 62 -2.71 7.76 13.71
N GLU A 63 -2.90 9.02 13.30
CA GLU A 63 -3.58 10.04 14.11
C GLU A 63 -5.02 9.62 14.43
N SER A 64 -5.79 9.22 13.41
CA SER A 64 -7.19 8.82 13.58
C SER A 64 -7.37 7.60 14.48
N ILE A 65 -6.44 6.64 14.43
CA ILE A 65 -6.46 5.48 15.34
C ILE A 65 -6.25 5.95 16.80
N ARG A 66 -5.33 6.90 17.04
CA ARG A 66 -5.14 7.48 18.38
C ARG A 66 -6.37 8.26 18.85
N GLU A 67 -6.96 9.09 17.98
CA GLU A 67 -8.20 9.82 18.25
C GLU A 67 -9.35 8.87 18.62
N ALA A 68 -9.39 7.68 18.00
CA ALA A 68 -10.36 6.62 18.29
C ALA A 68 -9.97 5.73 19.50
N ASN A 69 -9.00 6.15 20.31
CA ASN A 69 -8.52 5.42 21.48
C ASN A 69 -7.87 4.05 21.17
N GLY A 70 -7.24 3.92 20.00
CA GLY A 70 -6.40 2.77 19.62
C GLY A 70 -4.91 3.12 19.68
N MET A 71 -4.05 2.09 19.66
CA MET A 71 -2.60 2.22 19.54
C MET A 71 -2.15 1.79 18.15
N PRO A 72 -1.78 2.74 17.27
CA PRO A 72 -1.28 2.40 15.95
C PRO A 72 0.17 1.94 16.00
N GLN A 73 0.48 0.86 15.28
CA GLN A 73 1.85 0.42 15.01
C GLN A 73 2.06 0.31 13.51
N VAL A 74 2.92 1.17 12.96
CA VAL A 74 3.23 1.18 11.54
C VAL A 74 4.36 0.20 11.22
N PHE A 75 4.22 -0.50 10.09
CA PHE A 75 5.28 -1.33 9.51
C PHE A 75 5.25 -1.21 7.99
N GLY A 76 6.45 -1.33 7.36
CA GLY A 76 6.59 -1.24 5.92
C GLY A 76 6.27 -2.54 5.21
N VAL A 77 5.73 -2.44 4.00
CA VAL A 77 5.60 -3.56 3.07
C VAL A 77 6.29 -3.23 1.75
N PRO A 78 6.88 -4.22 1.04
CA PRO A 78 7.54 -3.96 -0.24
C PRO A 78 6.52 -3.48 -1.29
N THR A 79 7.06 -2.83 -2.34
CA THR A 79 6.28 -2.44 -3.51
C THR A 79 7.11 -2.66 -4.78
N VAL A 80 6.51 -3.30 -5.77
CA VAL A 80 7.09 -3.51 -7.09
C VAL A 80 6.07 -3.02 -8.12
N THR A 81 6.51 -2.15 -9.04
CA THR A 81 5.62 -1.64 -10.09
C THR A 81 5.89 -2.31 -11.42
N ASP A 82 4.84 -2.77 -12.05
CA ASP A 82 4.87 -3.34 -13.40
C ASP A 82 5.39 -2.33 -14.43
N GLY A 83 5.03 -1.04 -14.25
CA GLY A 83 5.41 0.03 -15.15
C GLY A 83 6.91 0.28 -15.27
N ILE A 84 7.71 -0.07 -14.26
CA ILE A 84 9.18 0.01 -14.32
C ILE A 84 9.79 -1.34 -14.68
N GLY A 85 9.19 -2.43 -14.20
CA GLY A 85 9.71 -3.79 -14.43
C GLY A 85 9.46 -4.32 -15.84
N MET A 86 8.45 -3.81 -16.55
CA MET A 86 8.02 -4.33 -17.85
C MET A 86 9.14 -4.33 -18.88
N GLY A 87 9.28 -5.45 -19.60
CA GLY A 87 10.35 -5.65 -20.58
C GLY A 87 11.72 -6.00 -20.00
N THR A 88 11.84 -6.14 -18.67
CA THR A 88 13.08 -6.52 -17.98
C THR A 88 12.90 -7.79 -17.13
N ASP A 89 14.00 -8.33 -16.61
CA ASP A 89 13.94 -9.43 -15.64
C ASP A 89 13.24 -9.04 -14.32
N GLY A 90 13.15 -7.75 -14.01
CA GLY A 90 12.41 -7.22 -12.87
C GLY A 90 10.92 -7.58 -12.89
N MET A 91 10.34 -7.76 -14.07
CA MET A 91 8.93 -8.14 -14.20
C MET A 91 8.61 -9.52 -13.61
N LYS A 92 9.60 -10.41 -13.51
CA LYS A 92 9.45 -11.73 -12.88
C LYS A 92 9.13 -11.61 -11.37
N TYR A 93 9.48 -10.49 -10.75
CA TYR A 93 9.22 -10.21 -9.34
C TYR A 93 7.86 -9.53 -9.10
N SER A 94 7.21 -9.02 -10.14
CA SER A 94 5.92 -8.32 -9.99
C SER A 94 4.86 -9.23 -9.35
N LEU A 95 4.54 -10.37 -9.95
CA LEU A 95 3.52 -11.27 -9.42
C LEU A 95 3.93 -11.88 -8.07
N VAL A 96 5.19 -12.24 -7.91
CA VAL A 96 5.75 -12.79 -6.65
C VAL A 96 5.63 -11.77 -5.51
N SER A 97 5.77 -10.48 -5.79
CA SER A 97 5.63 -9.44 -4.77
C SER A 97 4.27 -9.46 -4.07
N ARG A 98 3.21 -9.89 -4.75
CA ARG A 98 1.87 -10.04 -4.17
C ARG A 98 1.88 -10.99 -2.97
N GLU A 99 2.49 -12.17 -3.12
CA GLU A 99 2.60 -13.16 -2.03
C GLU A 99 3.49 -12.64 -0.90
N VAL A 100 4.64 -12.06 -1.24
CA VAL A 100 5.58 -11.49 -0.26
C VAL A 100 4.92 -10.39 0.57
N ILE A 101 4.15 -9.50 -0.05
CA ILE A 101 3.42 -8.43 0.65
C ILE A 101 2.35 -9.04 1.57
N ALA A 102 1.59 -10.01 1.08
CA ALA A 102 0.56 -10.68 1.88
C ALA A 102 1.18 -11.37 3.10
N ASP A 103 2.26 -12.10 2.91
CA ASP A 103 3.00 -12.79 3.98
C ASP A 103 3.64 -11.79 4.97
N ALA A 104 4.16 -10.67 4.50
CA ALA A 104 4.71 -9.62 5.35
C ALA A 104 3.66 -9.00 6.27
N ILE A 105 2.46 -8.70 5.72
CA ILE A 105 1.34 -8.17 6.50
C ILE A 105 0.88 -9.21 7.53
N GLU A 106 0.63 -10.44 7.10
CA GLU A 106 0.16 -11.52 7.96
C GLU A 106 1.17 -11.81 9.09
N THR A 107 2.44 -11.90 8.75
CA THR A 107 3.53 -12.15 9.73
C THR A 107 3.61 -11.03 10.75
N SER A 108 3.55 -9.76 10.32
CA SER A 108 3.64 -8.62 11.22
C SER A 108 2.46 -8.54 12.17
N VAL A 109 1.24 -8.65 11.66
CA VAL A 109 0.01 -8.54 12.44
C VAL A 109 -0.14 -9.71 13.41
N ASN A 110 0.10 -10.93 12.95
CA ASN A 110 -0.03 -12.12 13.79
C ASN A 110 1.14 -12.25 14.77
N GLY A 111 2.37 -11.96 14.35
CA GLY A 111 3.54 -12.03 15.21
C GLY A 111 3.51 -11.02 16.36
N GLN A 112 2.90 -9.86 16.16
CA GLN A 112 2.73 -8.84 17.18
C GLN A 112 1.35 -8.88 17.88
N MET A 113 0.54 -9.90 17.61
CA MET A 113 -0.79 -10.10 18.23
C MET A 113 -1.69 -8.84 18.11
N MET A 114 -1.64 -8.15 16.96
CA MET A 114 -2.43 -6.94 16.73
C MET A 114 -3.92 -7.27 16.60
N ASP A 115 -4.78 -6.39 17.11
CA ASP A 115 -6.23 -6.57 17.17
C ASP A 115 -6.94 -6.29 15.86
N GLY A 116 -6.31 -5.50 15.00
CA GLY A 116 -6.82 -5.15 13.68
C GLY A 116 -5.72 -4.59 12.79
N VAL A 117 -6.02 -4.35 11.53
CA VAL A 117 -5.07 -3.79 10.58
C VAL A 117 -5.72 -2.82 9.59
N LEU A 118 -5.02 -1.73 9.33
CA LEU A 118 -5.30 -0.83 8.22
C LEU A 118 -4.16 -0.97 7.21
N VAL A 119 -4.50 -1.30 5.96
CA VAL A 119 -3.53 -1.47 4.87
C VAL A 119 -3.65 -0.28 3.93
N VAL A 120 -2.53 0.39 3.64
CA VAL A 120 -2.46 1.52 2.70
C VAL A 120 -1.54 1.16 1.56
N GLY A 121 -2.05 1.19 0.34
CA GLY A 121 -1.27 0.91 -0.86
C GLY A 121 -1.97 1.34 -2.13
N ALA A 122 -1.21 1.50 -3.21
CA ALA A 122 -1.74 1.95 -4.49
C ALA A 122 -1.16 1.19 -5.69
N CYS A 123 0.05 0.63 -5.57
CA CYS A 123 0.68 -0.11 -6.66
C CYS A 123 -0.05 -1.42 -6.94
N ASP A 124 0.03 -1.86 -8.18
CA ASP A 124 -0.76 -2.95 -8.77
C ASP A 124 -0.86 -4.21 -7.91
N LYS A 125 0.25 -4.69 -7.36
CA LYS A 125 0.27 -5.92 -6.54
C LYS A 125 0.02 -5.66 -5.05
N ASN A 126 0.15 -4.42 -4.56
CA ASN A 126 -0.15 -4.08 -3.17
C ASN A 126 -1.64 -4.29 -2.85
N MET A 127 -2.52 -4.00 -3.79
CA MET A 127 -3.97 -4.10 -3.58
C MET A 127 -4.44 -5.55 -3.39
N PRO A 128 -4.23 -6.47 -4.33
CA PRO A 128 -4.63 -7.86 -4.13
C PRO A 128 -3.89 -8.51 -2.95
N ALA A 129 -2.63 -8.15 -2.72
CA ALA A 129 -1.87 -8.66 -1.58
C ALA A 129 -2.48 -8.25 -0.23
N GLY A 130 -2.89 -6.99 -0.11
CA GLY A 130 -3.58 -6.51 1.11
C GLY A 130 -4.89 -7.25 1.34
N MET A 131 -5.69 -7.47 0.31
CA MET A 131 -6.93 -8.24 0.41
C MET A 131 -6.68 -9.70 0.77
N MET A 132 -5.65 -10.32 0.20
CA MET A 132 -5.25 -11.69 0.55
C MET A 132 -4.85 -11.80 2.03
N ALA A 133 -4.03 -10.87 2.52
CA ALA A 133 -3.63 -10.83 3.93
C ALA A 133 -4.84 -10.66 4.85
N ILE A 134 -5.74 -9.72 4.54
CA ILE A 134 -6.97 -9.48 5.30
C ILE A 134 -7.82 -10.76 5.38
N ALA A 135 -8.00 -11.44 4.26
CA ALA A 135 -8.78 -12.68 4.20
C ALA A 135 -8.13 -13.82 5.01
N ARG A 136 -6.79 -13.90 5.04
CA ARG A 136 -6.05 -14.93 5.79
C ARG A 136 -6.10 -14.72 7.30
N MET A 137 -6.00 -13.47 7.76
CA MET A 137 -5.84 -13.14 9.18
C MET A 137 -7.15 -13.21 9.98
N ASN A 138 -8.27 -12.99 9.35
CA ASN A 138 -9.60 -12.95 10.00
C ASN A 138 -9.64 -12.03 11.25
N VAL A 139 -9.03 -10.84 11.14
CA VAL A 139 -9.12 -9.76 12.12
C VAL A 139 -9.86 -8.57 11.51
N PRO A 140 -10.42 -7.65 12.31
CA PRO A 140 -10.96 -6.40 11.80
C PRO A 140 -9.93 -5.68 10.90
N ALA A 141 -10.32 -5.34 9.68
CA ALA A 141 -9.38 -4.78 8.72
C ALA A 141 -10.04 -3.79 7.77
N ILE A 142 -9.26 -2.80 7.32
CA ILE A 142 -9.64 -1.85 6.29
C ILE A 142 -8.50 -1.74 5.28
N TYR A 143 -8.84 -1.74 3.99
CA TYR A 143 -7.91 -1.38 2.94
C TYR A 143 -8.19 0.05 2.46
N VAL A 144 -7.16 0.88 2.42
CA VAL A 144 -7.20 2.25 1.89
C VAL A 144 -6.40 2.33 0.61
N TYR A 145 -7.09 2.64 -0.47
CA TYR A 145 -6.48 2.86 -1.77
C TYR A 145 -5.82 4.24 -1.85
N GLY A 146 -4.58 4.30 -2.27
CA GLY A 146 -3.77 5.52 -2.32
C GLY A 146 -4.13 6.50 -3.45
N GLY A 147 -5.10 6.18 -4.29
CA GLY A 147 -5.55 7.04 -5.39
C GLY A 147 -4.81 6.82 -6.70
N THR A 148 -5.36 7.40 -7.77
CA THR A 148 -4.88 7.27 -9.15
C THR A 148 -4.02 8.47 -9.54
N ILE A 149 -2.98 8.24 -10.33
CA ILE A 149 -2.19 9.29 -10.97
C ILE A 149 -3.07 10.14 -11.90
N LYS A 150 -2.82 11.44 -11.95
CA LYS A 150 -3.48 12.29 -12.95
C LYS A 150 -3.01 11.92 -14.36
N PRO A 151 -3.88 12.03 -15.38
CA PRO A 151 -3.43 11.91 -16.77
C PRO A 151 -2.41 13.00 -17.07
N GLY A 152 -1.44 12.66 -17.90
CA GLY A 152 -0.53 13.62 -18.52
C GLY A 152 -1.18 14.31 -19.70
N ASN A 153 -0.47 15.24 -20.33
CA ASN A 153 -0.91 15.87 -21.58
C ASN A 153 0.27 16.23 -22.47
N TRP A 154 0.14 15.97 -23.75
CA TRP A 154 1.08 16.42 -24.77
C TRP A 154 0.31 16.90 -25.99
N LYS A 155 0.54 18.15 -26.38
CA LYS A 155 -0.09 18.80 -27.56
C LYS A 155 -1.63 18.69 -27.55
N GLY A 156 -2.26 18.69 -26.38
CA GLY A 156 -3.72 18.60 -26.22
C GLY A 156 -4.28 17.20 -26.05
N GLU A 157 -3.46 16.17 -26.20
CA GLU A 157 -3.86 14.77 -26.02
C GLU A 157 -3.52 14.30 -24.60
N ASP A 158 -4.48 13.63 -23.95
CA ASP A 158 -4.29 13.05 -22.63
C ASP A 158 -3.41 11.80 -22.70
N LEU A 159 -2.49 11.70 -21.75
CA LEU A 159 -1.49 10.66 -21.70
C LEU A 159 -1.61 9.82 -20.43
N THR A 160 -1.23 8.55 -20.58
CA THR A 160 -0.97 7.63 -19.46
C THR A 160 0.36 6.92 -19.69
N ILE A 161 0.77 6.05 -18.77
CA ILE A 161 1.95 5.20 -18.98
C ILE A 161 1.80 4.31 -20.23
N ALA A 162 0.58 3.94 -20.60
CA ALA A 162 0.33 3.18 -21.84
C ALA A 162 0.77 3.98 -23.09
N SER A 163 0.49 5.28 -23.09
CA SER A 163 0.91 6.17 -24.18
C SER A 163 2.44 6.19 -24.39
N ALA A 164 3.21 6.08 -23.28
CA ALA A 164 4.66 6.00 -23.38
C ALA A 164 5.13 4.67 -24.02
N TYR A 165 4.47 3.54 -23.69
CA TYR A 165 4.76 2.27 -24.36
C TYR A 165 4.40 2.27 -25.83
N GLU A 166 3.24 2.83 -26.19
CA GLU A 166 2.80 3.00 -27.58
C GLU A 166 3.75 3.90 -28.37
N ALA A 167 4.26 4.96 -27.73
CA ALA A 167 5.22 5.90 -28.35
C ALA A 167 6.52 5.20 -28.74
N VAL A 168 7.01 4.20 -27.97
CA VAL A 168 8.21 3.43 -28.34
C VAL A 168 7.99 2.74 -29.68
N GLY A 169 6.86 2.07 -29.86
CA GLY A 169 6.52 1.40 -31.12
C GLY A 169 6.31 2.38 -32.27
N ALA A 170 5.61 3.49 -32.03
CA ALA A 170 5.35 4.51 -33.04
C ALA A 170 6.64 5.21 -33.51
N TYR A 171 7.55 5.53 -32.59
CA TYR A 171 8.85 6.13 -32.91
C TYR A 171 9.73 5.17 -33.70
N SER A 172 9.81 3.91 -33.29
CA SER A 172 10.57 2.86 -33.99
C SER A 172 10.04 2.62 -35.42
N ALA A 173 8.75 2.82 -35.63
CA ALA A 173 8.11 2.73 -36.94
C ALA A 173 8.18 4.04 -37.77
N GLY A 174 8.85 5.10 -37.27
CA GLY A 174 8.94 6.40 -37.92
C GLY A 174 7.62 7.17 -38.03
N LYS A 175 6.62 6.85 -37.17
CA LYS A 175 5.29 7.49 -37.20
C LYS A 175 5.19 8.74 -36.39
N ILE A 176 6.08 8.96 -35.42
CA ILE A 176 6.17 10.18 -34.62
C ILE A 176 7.58 10.73 -34.63
N SER A 177 7.72 12.04 -34.39
CA SER A 177 9.00 12.73 -34.31
C SER A 177 9.73 12.40 -32.98
N GLN A 178 11.05 12.67 -32.95
CA GLN A 178 11.81 12.59 -31.69
C GLN A 178 11.27 13.58 -30.64
N GLU A 179 10.83 14.77 -31.08
CA GLU A 179 10.21 15.75 -30.19
C GLU A 179 8.96 15.19 -29.50
N ASP A 180 8.08 14.54 -30.27
CA ASP A 180 6.86 13.95 -29.73
C ASP A 180 7.17 12.77 -28.81
N PHE A 181 8.12 11.92 -29.17
CA PHE A 181 8.55 10.81 -28.33
C PHE A 181 9.03 11.30 -26.94
N VAL A 182 9.95 12.27 -26.93
CA VAL A 182 10.46 12.85 -25.67
C VAL A 182 9.38 13.65 -24.93
N GLY A 183 8.49 14.31 -25.66
CA GLY A 183 7.36 15.05 -25.09
C GLY A 183 6.40 14.11 -24.34
N ILE A 184 6.05 12.98 -24.95
CA ILE A 184 5.20 11.95 -24.33
C ILE A 184 5.90 11.37 -23.09
N GLU A 185 7.17 10.98 -23.19
CA GLU A 185 7.94 10.44 -22.05
C GLU A 185 7.92 11.38 -20.85
N LYS A 186 8.16 12.67 -21.04
CA LYS A 186 8.24 13.65 -19.96
C LYS A 186 6.90 13.97 -19.31
N ASN A 187 5.81 13.79 -20.03
CA ASN A 187 4.49 14.23 -19.58
C ASN A 187 3.51 13.11 -19.26
N ALA A 188 3.83 11.84 -19.54
CA ALA A 188 2.90 10.72 -19.32
C ALA A 188 2.57 10.45 -17.85
N CYS A 189 3.46 10.78 -16.90
CA CYS A 189 3.29 10.51 -15.48
C CYS A 189 3.54 11.77 -14.63
N PRO A 190 2.61 12.74 -14.61
CA PRO A 190 2.86 14.08 -14.04
C PRO A 190 2.76 14.15 -12.51
N THR A 191 2.18 13.15 -11.84
CA THR A 191 1.96 13.16 -10.39
C THR A 191 2.24 11.79 -9.76
N PHE A 192 2.02 11.67 -8.45
CA PHE A 192 1.98 10.39 -7.74
C PHE A 192 0.58 9.75 -7.83
N GLY A 193 0.52 8.43 -7.72
CA GLY A 193 -0.69 7.63 -7.70
C GLY A 193 -0.57 6.36 -8.53
N ALA A 194 -1.52 5.45 -8.38
CA ALA A 194 -1.58 4.23 -9.18
C ALA A 194 -1.59 4.58 -10.67
N CYS A 195 -0.71 3.96 -11.43
CA CYS A 195 -0.51 4.29 -12.84
C CYS A 195 -1.75 3.94 -13.68
N GLY A 196 -1.93 4.66 -14.81
CA GLY A 196 -3.04 4.44 -15.74
C GLY A 196 -3.00 3.10 -16.47
N GLY A 197 -1.97 2.29 -16.28
CA GLY A 197 -1.95 0.90 -16.76
C GLY A 197 -2.99 0.03 -16.07
N MET A 198 -3.31 0.35 -14.82
CA MET A 198 -4.39 -0.25 -14.00
C MET A 198 -4.56 -1.77 -14.13
N PHE A 199 -3.48 -2.51 -14.30
CA PHE A 199 -3.50 -3.95 -14.58
C PHE A 199 -4.38 -4.73 -13.57
N THR A 200 -3.86 -5.12 -12.42
CA THR A 200 -4.62 -5.77 -11.35
C THR A 200 -5.43 -4.76 -10.52
N ALA A 201 -5.01 -3.52 -10.45
CA ALA A 201 -5.69 -2.43 -9.73
C ALA A 201 -7.14 -2.21 -10.21
N CYS A 202 -7.39 -2.43 -11.50
CA CYS A 202 -8.72 -2.37 -12.09
C CYS A 202 -9.70 -3.39 -11.45
N LEU A 203 -9.22 -4.56 -11.08
CA LEU A 203 -10.05 -5.60 -10.45
C LEU A 203 -10.57 -5.16 -9.08
N LEU A 204 -9.77 -4.45 -8.30
CA LEU A 204 -10.19 -3.96 -6.99
C LEU A 204 -11.27 -2.86 -7.12
N TYR A 205 -11.13 -1.99 -8.12
CA TYR A 205 -12.12 -0.95 -8.40
C TYR A 205 -13.48 -1.52 -8.84
N THR A 206 -13.45 -2.64 -9.56
CA THR A 206 -14.65 -3.31 -10.08
C THR A 206 -15.18 -4.43 -9.17
N SER A 207 -14.48 -4.73 -8.07
CA SER A 207 -14.94 -5.73 -7.10
C SER A 207 -16.20 -5.25 -6.38
N PRO A 208 -17.22 -6.11 -6.21
CA PRO A 208 -18.41 -5.76 -5.44
C PRO A 208 -18.01 -5.38 -4.01
N SER A 209 -18.53 -4.25 -3.55
CA SER A 209 -18.41 -3.83 -2.16
C SER A 209 -19.55 -4.44 -1.34
N PRO A 210 -19.34 -4.81 -0.06
CA PRO A 210 -20.44 -5.22 0.82
C PRO A 210 -21.51 -4.14 1.04
N ARG A 211 -21.27 -2.93 0.52
CA ARG A 211 -22.20 -1.79 0.60
C ARG A 211 -23.00 -1.59 -0.68
N ASP A 212 -22.69 -2.30 -1.75
CA ASP A 212 -23.42 -2.31 -3.03
C ASP A 212 -24.46 -3.44 -3.01
#